data_bca75ea8d4b9208d4047ed209dc05d49
#
_entry.id   bca75ea8d4b9208d4047ed209dc05d49
#
_cell.length_a   1.000
_cell.length_b   1.000
_cell.length_c   1.000
_cell.angle_alpha   90.00
_cell.angle_beta   90.00
_cell.angle_gamma   90.00
#
_symmetry.space_group_name_H-M   'P 1'
#
loop_
_entity.id
_entity.type
_entity.pdbx_description
1 polymer ?
#
loop_
_entity_poly.entity_id
_entity_poly.type
_entity_poly.pdbx_seq_one_letter_code
_entity_poly.pdbx_strand_id
1 'polypeptide(L)'
;MGAYAQTVPGLDTIKSEEELTRAVTALDKQLFDAYNTCNIEKLGTLVVDDLEFYHDKTGLTVGKKPFLDAIKMNICGKVTRELVPGSLEVYPLHGYGAVEIGVHRFHHPGDSDVGEAKFVTLWQYKDGAWKVTRVISYDHGAMK
;
A
#
# COMPACT_ATOMS: atom_id res chain seq x y z
N MET A 1 0.90 24.36 -0.69
CA MET A 1 0.07 23.66 -1.58
C MET A 1 0.37 22.18 -1.64
N GLY A 2 -0.64 21.44 -1.65
CA GLY A 2 -0.48 20.03 -1.56
C GLY A 2 -0.25 19.38 -2.91
N ALA A 3 1.03 19.28 -3.32
CA ALA A 3 1.38 18.57 -4.54
C ALA A 3 0.83 17.14 -4.53
N TYR A 4 0.50 16.62 -3.36
CA TYR A 4 0.06 15.25 -3.16
C TYR A 4 -1.33 15.17 -2.57
N ALA A 5 -2.19 16.14 -2.88
CA ALA A 5 -3.57 16.13 -2.42
C ALA A 5 -4.28 14.86 -2.91
N GLN A 6 -4.97 14.18 -2.00
CA GLN A 6 -5.73 12.99 -2.33
C GLN A 6 -7.01 13.39 -3.06
N THR A 7 -7.30 12.68 -4.17
CA THR A 7 -8.53 12.90 -4.94
C THR A 7 -9.55 11.81 -4.68
N VAL A 8 -9.50 11.22 -3.50
CA VAL A 8 -10.34 10.11 -3.09
C VAL A 8 -11.38 10.61 -2.09
N PRO A 9 -12.66 10.22 -2.23
CA PRO A 9 -13.67 10.65 -1.27
C PRO A 9 -13.36 10.17 0.15
N GLY A 10 -13.73 10.98 1.13
CA GLY A 10 -13.57 10.61 2.53
C GLY A 10 -14.56 9.54 2.95
N LEU A 11 -14.20 8.82 4.02
CA LEU A 11 -15.03 7.74 4.54
C LEU A 11 -16.45 8.22 4.86
N ASP A 12 -16.58 9.43 5.37
CA ASP A 12 -17.86 10.02 5.77
C ASP A 12 -18.80 10.26 4.58
N THR A 13 -18.28 10.32 3.36
CA THR A 13 -19.08 10.56 2.15
C THR A 13 -19.33 9.27 1.35
N ILE A 14 -18.65 8.18 1.70
CA ILE A 14 -18.80 6.91 0.99
C ILE A 14 -20.07 6.21 1.46
N LYS A 15 -20.93 5.82 0.51
CA LYS A 15 -22.26 5.31 0.81
C LYS A 15 -22.47 3.82 0.47
N SER A 16 -21.50 3.18 -0.19
CA SER A 16 -21.63 1.77 -0.58
C SER A 16 -20.26 1.08 -0.55
N GLU A 17 -20.28 -0.24 -0.49
CA GLU A 17 -19.06 -1.04 -0.58
C GLU A 17 -18.37 -0.88 -1.93
N GLU A 18 -19.15 -0.71 -2.99
CA GLU A 18 -18.62 -0.43 -4.32
C GLU A 18 -17.81 0.87 -4.35
N GLU A 19 -18.36 1.93 -3.75
CA GLU A 19 -17.66 3.21 -3.66
C GLU A 19 -16.39 3.08 -2.84
N LEU A 20 -16.45 2.33 -1.73
CA LEU A 20 -15.29 2.09 -0.89
C LEU A 20 -14.20 1.32 -1.67
N THR A 21 -14.59 0.31 -2.41
CA THR A 21 -13.65 -0.46 -3.23
C THR A 21 -12.96 0.42 -4.26
N ARG A 22 -13.72 1.30 -4.94
CA ARG A 22 -13.12 2.24 -5.90
C ARG A 22 -12.15 3.21 -5.21
N ALA A 23 -12.52 3.70 -4.04
CA ALA A 23 -11.68 4.62 -3.28
C ALA A 23 -10.35 3.97 -2.89
N VAL A 24 -10.41 2.75 -2.32
CA VAL A 24 -9.21 2.05 -1.88
C VAL A 24 -8.38 1.58 -3.07
N THR A 25 -9.01 1.20 -4.17
CA THR A 25 -8.28 0.88 -5.42
C THR A 25 -7.47 2.10 -5.89
N ALA A 26 -8.06 3.28 -5.85
CA ALA A 26 -7.36 4.51 -6.20
C ALA A 26 -6.21 4.81 -5.23
N LEU A 27 -6.41 4.56 -3.94
CA LEU A 27 -5.38 4.73 -2.92
C LEU A 27 -4.21 3.77 -3.12
N ASP A 28 -4.52 2.50 -3.43
CA ASP A 28 -3.50 1.50 -3.74
C ASP A 28 -2.65 1.97 -4.93
N LYS A 29 -3.30 2.48 -5.97
CA LYS A 29 -2.60 2.98 -7.14
C LYS A 29 -1.68 4.15 -6.78
N GLN A 30 -2.16 5.11 -5.98
CA GLN A 30 -1.32 6.23 -5.55
C GLN A 30 -0.12 5.76 -4.74
N LEU A 31 -0.34 4.83 -3.82
CA LEU A 31 0.71 4.31 -2.96
C LEU A 31 1.80 3.63 -3.79
N PHE A 32 1.41 2.76 -4.71
CA PHE A 32 2.39 1.99 -5.47
C PHE A 32 2.93 2.70 -6.70
N ASP A 33 2.24 3.71 -7.23
CA ASP A 33 2.85 4.62 -8.19
C ASP A 33 4.02 5.36 -7.52
N ALA A 34 3.84 5.82 -6.27
CA ALA A 34 4.93 6.44 -5.51
C ALA A 34 6.06 5.44 -5.22
N TYR A 35 5.70 4.23 -4.84
CA TYR A 35 6.66 3.14 -4.60
C TYR A 35 7.47 2.84 -5.87
N ASN A 36 6.79 2.64 -6.99
CA ASN A 36 7.42 2.23 -8.25
C ASN A 36 8.28 3.33 -8.87
N THR A 37 7.98 4.58 -8.60
CA THR A 37 8.75 5.72 -9.13
C THR A 37 9.72 6.29 -8.11
N CYS A 38 9.83 5.66 -6.95
CA CYS A 38 10.70 6.11 -5.86
C CYS A 38 10.39 7.54 -5.42
N ASN A 39 9.12 7.89 -5.39
CA ASN A 39 8.69 9.19 -4.87
C ASN A 39 8.49 9.07 -3.37
N ILE A 40 9.59 9.14 -2.63
CA ILE A 40 9.62 8.90 -1.19
C ILE A 40 8.78 9.94 -0.44
N GLU A 41 8.77 11.18 -0.89
CA GLU A 41 8.00 12.25 -0.27
C GLU A 41 6.50 11.94 -0.34
N LYS A 42 6.00 11.58 -1.52
CA LYS A 42 4.59 11.22 -1.68
C LYS A 42 4.24 9.97 -0.89
N LEU A 43 5.10 8.97 -0.94
CA LEU A 43 4.90 7.73 -0.19
C LEU A 43 4.73 8.04 1.31
N GLY A 44 5.55 8.94 1.83
CA GLY A 44 5.46 9.34 3.23
C GLY A 44 4.15 10.03 3.60
N THR A 45 3.48 10.70 2.65
CA THR A 45 2.18 11.32 2.93
C THR A 45 1.05 10.31 3.03
N LEU A 46 1.28 9.09 2.57
CA LEU A 46 0.25 8.04 2.51
C LEU A 46 0.34 7.05 3.66
N VAL A 47 1.32 7.19 4.54
CA VAL A 47 1.49 6.29 5.70
C VAL A 47 1.56 7.10 6.98
N VAL A 48 1.13 6.51 8.10
CA VAL A 48 1.20 7.18 9.40
C VAL A 48 2.61 7.10 9.98
N ASP A 49 2.90 8.00 10.94
CA ASP A 49 4.22 8.07 11.56
C ASP A 49 4.57 6.80 12.33
N ASP A 50 3.58 6.15 12.93
CA ASP A 50 3.74 4.93 13.70
C ASP A 50 3.31 3.67 12.94
N LEU A 51 3.52 3.68 11.62
CA LEU A 51 3.25 2.53 10.75
C LEU A 51 3.87 1.25 11.31
N GLU A 52 3.14 0.15 11.21
CA GLU A 52 3.69 -1.18 11.45
C GLU A 52 3.59 -2.00 10.17
N PHE A 53 4.74 -2.49 9.73
CA PHE A 53 4.85 -3.29 8.52
C PHE A 53 5.40 -4.66 8.89
N TYR A 54 4.60 -5.68 8.67
CA TYR A 54 4.94 -7.07 8.96
C TYR A 54 5.27 -7.79 7.65
N HIS A 55 6.50 -8.30 7.56
CA HIS A 55 6.96 -9.03 6.38
C HIS A 55 7.38 -10.43 6.81
N ASP A 56 6.90 -11.45 6.11
CA ASP A 56 7.14 -12.84 6.51
C ASP A 56 8.62 -13.25 6.49
N LYS A 57 9.43 -12.59 5.66
CA LYS A 57 10.86 -12.93 5.52
C LYS A 57 11.77 -12.05 6.36
N THR A 58 11.40 -10.79 6.57
CA THR A 58 12.28 -9.82 7.24
C THR A 58 11.75 -9.33 8.58
N GLY A 59 10.50 -9.68 8.93
CA GLY A 59 9.92 -9.35 10.22
C GLY A 59 9.25 -8.00 10.29
N LEU A 60 9.17 -7.45 11.48
CA LEU A 60 8.43 -6.24 11.77
C LEU A 60 9.30 -4.99 11.62
N THR A 61 8.81 -4.02 10.85
CA THR A 61 9.36 -2.68 10.79
C THR A 61 8.35 -1.72 11.42
N VAL A 62 8.78 -0.94 12.41
CA VAL A 62 7.94 0.03 13.09
C VAL A 62 8.40 1.44 12.74
N GLY A 63 7.46 2.28 12.29
CA GLY A 63 7.69 3.67 12.03
C GLY A 63 7.83 4.01 10.57
N LYS A 64 7.40 5.23 10.22
CA LYS A 64 7.48 5.74 8.85
C LYS A 64 8.93 5.81 8.36
N LYS A 65 9.82 6.40 9.17
CA LYS A 65 11.19 6.63 8.73
C LYS A 65 11.93 5.34 8.41
N PRO A 66 11.95 4.33 9.29
CA PRO A 66 12.58 3.05 8.93
C PRO A 66 11.97 2.41 7.69
N PHE A 67 10.64 2.51 7.53
CA PHE A 67 9.96 1.99 6.36
C PHE A 67 10.44 2.69 5.08
N LEU A 68 10.45 4.02 5.07
CA LEU A 68 10.88 4.80 3.91
C LEU A 68 12.36 4.57 3.60
N ASP A 69 13.20 4.48 4.63
CA ASP A 69 14.63 4.19 4.46
C ASP A 69 14.83 2.82 3.81
N ALA A 70 14.05 1.81 4.22
CA ALA A 70 14.13 0.47 3.63
C ALA A 70 13.71 0.48 2.15
N ILE A 71 12.64 1.21 1.81
CA ILE A 71 12.19 1.36 0.42
C ILE A 71 13.31 2.01 -0.41
N LYS A 72 13.85 3.10 0.10
CA LYS A 72 14.89 3.85 -0.60
C LYS A 72 16.13 3.00 -0.84
N MET A 73 16.52 2.20 0.14
CA MET A 73 17.75 1.40 0.10
C MET A 73 17.57 0.12 -0.72
N ASN A 74 16.43 -0.55 -0.61
CA ASN A 74 16.26 -1.92 -1.12
C ASN A 74 15.34 -2.02 -2.33
N ILE A 75 14.49 -1.02 -2.56
CA ILE A 75 13.44 -1.08 -3.59
C ILE A 75 13.72 -0.13 -4.73
N CYS A 76 14.06 1.12 -4.42
CA CYS A 76 14.23 2.17 -5.44
C CYS A 76 15.25 1.76 -6.50
N GLY A 77 14.80 1.72 -7.75
CA GLY A 77 15.63 1.32 -8.88
C GLY A 77 15.89 -0.17 -9.00
N LYS A 78 15.33 -0.97 -8.09
CA LYS A 78 15.62 -2.42 -8.03
C LYS A 78 14.37 -3.28 -8.18
N VAL A 79 13.22 -2.81 -7.70
CA VAL A 79 11.99 -3.59 -7.65
C VAL A 79 10.81 -2.71 -8.02
N THR A 80 9.87 -3.24 -8.81
CA THR A 80 8.57 -2.63 -9.01
C THR A 80 7.48 -3.61 -8.62
N ARG A 81 6.33 -3.07 -8.24
CA ARG A 81 5.19 -3.86 -7.75
C ARG A 81 4.03 -3.76 -8.73
N GLU A 82 3.39 -4.87 -8.98
CA GLU A 82 2.18 -4.95 -9.79
C GLU A 82 1.08 -5.63 -8.98
N LEU A 83 -0.11 -5.02 -8.92
CA LEU A 83 -1.28 -5.66 -8.31
C LEU A 83 -1.83 -6.70 -9.29
N VAL A 84 -2.09 -7.91 -8.81
CA VAL A 84 -2.66 -8.95 -9.66
C VAL A 84 -4.12 -8.58 -9.98
N PRO A 85 -4.50 -8.46 -11.26
CA PRO A 85 -5.86 -8.10 -11.62
C PRO A 85 -6.88 -9.07 -11.03
N GLY A 86 -7.95 -8.51 -10.47
CA GLY A 86 -9.04 -9.30 -9.89
C GLY A 86 -8.78 -9.85 -8.50
N SER A 87 -7.58 -9.62 -7.93
CA SER A 87 -7.26 -10.15 -6.59
C SER A 87 -7.71 -9.24 -5.45
N LEU A 88 -8.04 -7.98 -5.74
CA LEU A 88 -8.30 -7.00 -4.69
C LEU A 88 -9.65 -7.21 -4.05
N GLU A 89 -9.68 -7.26 -2.71
CA GLU A 89 -10.88 -7.26 -1.91
C GLU A 89 -10.80 -6.13 -0.90
N VAL A 90 -11.89 -5.40 -0.73
CA VAL A 90 -11.95 -4.27 0.19
C VAL A 90 -13.18 -4.41 1.06
N TYR A 91 -13.00 -4.25 2.37
CA TYR A 91 -14.09 -4.32 3.34
C TYR A 91 -14.04 -3.13 4.27
N PRO A 92 -15.21 -2.62 4.70
CA PRO A 92 -15.23 -1.49 5.63
C PRO A 92 -14.83 -1.90 7.04
N LEU A 93 -14.18 -0.96 7.72
CA LEU A 93 -13.91 -1.06 9.16
C LEU A 93 -14.61 0.13 9.80
N HIS A 94 -15.70 -0.12 10.50
CA HIS A 94 -16.57 0.93 11.03
C HIS A 94 -15.80 1.93 11.88
N GLY A 95 -15.95 3.20 11.55
CA GLY A 95 -15.32 4.29 12.31
C GLY A 95 -13.82 4.42 12.12
N TYR A 96 -13.22 3.56 11.31
CA TYR A 96 -11.77 3.53 11.09
C TYR A 96 -11.43 3.80 9.62
N GLY A 97 -11.91 2.97 8.73
CA GLY A 97 -11.59 3.07 7.31
C GLY A 97 -11.88 1.78 6.59
N ALA A 98 -10.84 1.10 6.13
CA ALA A 98 -11.01 -0.10 5.32
C ALA A 98 -9.84 -1.06 5.48
N VAL A 99 -10.14 -2.34 5.25
CA VAL A 99 -9.12 -3.36 5.05
C VAL A 99 -9.07 -3.70 3.56
N GLU A 100 -7.86 -3.74 3.04
CA GLU A 100 -7.57 -4.12 1.67
C GLU A 100 -6.80 -5.42 1.68
N ILE A 101 -7.25 -6.39 0.88
CA ILE A 101 -6.61 -7.70 0.78
C ILE A 101 -6.35 -7.97 -0.69
N GLY A 102 -5.20 -8.52 -1.02
CA GLY A 102 -4.90 -8.82 -2.41
C GLY A 102 -3.64 -9.65 -2.59
N VAL A 103 -3.28 -9.79 -3.85
CA VAL A 103 -2.06 -10.46 -4.27
C VAL A 103 -1.29 -9.51 -5.17
N HIS A 104 0.01 -9.41 -4.98
CA HIS A 104 0.83 -8.56 -5.83
C HIS A 104 2.09 -9.31 -6.27
N ARG A 105 2.69 -8.81 -7.36
CA ARG A 105 3.89 -9.37 -7.95
C ARG A 105 4.99 -8.34 -7.93
N PHE A 106 6.22 -8.83 -7.80
CA PHE A 106 7.40 -7.98 -7.74
C PHE A 106 8.32 -8.32 -8.88
N HIS A 107 8.69 -7.31 -9.66
CA HIS A 107 9.53 -7.42 -10.83
C HIS A 107 10.89 -6.79 -10.52
N HIS A 108 11.96 -7.49 -10.89
CA HIS A 108 13.33 -7.01 -10.75
C HIS A 108 13.87 -6.74 -12.16
N PRO A 109 14.31 -5.51 -12.48
CA PRO A 109 14.84 -5.23 -13.82
C PRO A 109 15.97 -6.17 -14.17
N GLY A 110 15.88 -6.74 -15.37
CA GLY A 110 16.89 -7.69 -15.87
C GLY A 110 16.72 -9.11 -15.38
N ASP A 111 15.73 -9.38 -14.54
CA ASP A 111 15.43 -10.71 -14.02
C ASP A 111 14.10 -11.20 -14.62
N SER A 112 14.10 -12.43 -15.11
CA SER A 112 12.86 -13.02 -15.65
C SER A 112 11.99 -13.62 -14.56
N ASP A 113 12.54 -13.86 -13.38
CA ASP A 113 11.77 -14.40 -12.25
C ASP A 113 10.91 -13.32 -11.62
N VAL A 114 9.66 -13.66 -11.35
CA VAL A 114 8.68 -12.76 -10.76
C VAL A 114 8.29 -13.31 -9.40
N GLY A 115 8.43 -12.49 -8.37
CA GLY A 115 7.97 -12.83 -7.04
C GLY A 115 6.49 -12.55 -6.89
N GLU A 116 5.83 -13.28 -6.00
CA GLU A 116 4.41 -13.08 -5.70
C GLU A 116 4.20 -13.17 -4.20
N ALA A 117 3.31 -12.36 -3.68
CA ALA A 117 2.97 -12.36 -2.26
C ALA A 117 1.53 -11.95 -2.04
N LYS A 118 0.99 -12.37 -0.91
CA LYS A 118 -0.31 -11.89 -0.43
C LYS A 118 -0.10 -10.70 0.48
N PHE A 119 -1.08 -9.83 0.55
CA PHE A 119 -0.97 -8.68 1.45
C PHE A 119 -2.30 -8.30 2.08
N VAL A 120 -2.20 -7.69 3.25
CA VAL A 120 -3.31 -7.03 3.93
C VAL A 120 -2.84 -5.63 4.29
N THR A 121 -3.63 -4.62 3.93
CA THR A 121 -3.33 -3.22 4.25
C THR A 121 -4.52 -2.62 4.99
N LEU A 122 -4.26 -1.96 6.11
CA LEU A 122 -5.28 -1.19 6.82
C LEU A 122 -5.15 0.28 6.45
N TRP A 123 -6.23 0.81 5.88
CA TRP A 123 -6.34 2.23 5.55
C TRP A 123 -7.21 2.91 6.59
N GLN A 124 -6.68 3.95 7.23
CA GLN A 124 -7.44 4.76 8.16
C GLN A 124 -7.78 6.11 7.55
N TYR A 125 -9.04 6.51 7.68
CA TYR A 125 -9.46 7.86 7.32
C TYR A 125 -9.54 8.70 8.59
N LYS A 126 -8.68 9.72 8.67
CA LYS A 126 -8.58 10.56 9.86
C LYS A 126 -8.09 11.94 9.46
N ASP A 127 -8.69 12.97 10.07
CA ASP A 127 -8.30 14.37 9.82
C ASP A 127 -8.30 14.72 8.34
N GLY A 128 -9.29 14.21 7.61
CA GLY A 128 -9.48 14.52 6.20
C GLY A 128 -8.56 13.77 5.23
N ALA A 129 -7.84 12.76 5.69
CA ALA A 129 -6.90 12.04 4.84
C ALA A 129 -6.93 10.53 5.11
N TRP A 130 -6.70 9.79 4.04
CA TRP A 130 -6.48 8.34 4.10
C TRP A 130 -5.00 8.06 4.26
N LYS A 131 -4.65 7.22 5.24
CA LYS A 131 -3.26 6.78 5.43
C LYS A 131 -3.21 5.32 5.83
N VAL A 132 -2.16 4.65 5.39
CA VAL A 132 -1.87 3.27 5.79
C VAL A 132 -1.38 3.27 7.23
N THR A 133 -1.95 2.41 8.06
CA THR A 133 -1.54 2.24 9.45
C THR A 133 -0.84 0.92 9.70
N ARG A 134 -1.24 -0.13 8.98
CA ARG A 134 -0.69 -1.48 9.15
C ARG A 134 -0.61 -2.16 7.80
N VAL A 135 0.47 -2.90 7.58
CA VAL A 135 0.63 -3.75 6.38
C VAL A 135 1.14 -5.10 6.83
N ILE A 136 0.57 -6.14 6.24
CA ILE A 136 1.09 -7.50 6.37
C ILE A 136 1.37 -8.00 4.96
N SER A 137 2.62 -8.39 4.69
CA SER A 137 3.02 -8.95 3.39
C SER A 137 3.57 -10.34 3.66
N TYR A 138 2.96 -11.34 3.07
CA TYR A 138 3.19 -12.73 3.48
C TYR A 138 3.06 -13.69 2.30
N ASP A 139 3.49 -14.94 2.53
CA ASP A 139 3.44 -16.01 1.53
C ASP A 139 4.26 -15.62 0.29
N HIS A 140 5.46 -15.06 0.52
CA HIS A 140 6.37 -14.70 -0.57
C HIS A 140 6.95 -15.95 -1.22
N GLY A 141 6.91 -15.96 -2.56
CA GLY A 141 7.46 -17.04 -3.35
C GLY A 141 7.50 -16.68 -4.80
N ALA A 142 7.85 -17.64 -5.62
CA ALA A 142 7.82 -17.44 -7.07
C ALA A 142 6.37 -17.39 -7.57
N MET A 143 6.15 -16.63 -8.61
CA MET A 143 4.85 -16.58 -9.29
C MET A 143 4.46 -17.97 -9.77
N LYS A 144 3.22 -18.34 -9.49
CA LYS A 144 2.70 -19.66 -9.88
C LYS A 144 2.01 -19.63 -11.21
#